data_d439aab0fd7c43d17fdeb96fd3f18edc
#
_entry.id   d439aab0fd7c43d17fdeb96fd3f18edc
#
_cell.length_a   1.000
_cell.length_b   1.000
_cell.length_c   1.000
_cell.angle_alpha   90.00
_cell.angle_beta   90.00
_cell.angle_gamma   90.00
#
_symmetry.space_group_name_H-M   'P 1'
#
loop_
_entity.id
_entity.type
_entity.pdbx_description
1 polymer ?
#
loop_
_entity_poly.entity_id
_entity_poly.type
_entity_poly.pdbx_seq_one_letter_code
_entity_poly.pdbx_strand_id
1 'polypeptide(L)'
;MADRVLVTGVSGFLGGHVALQLLNAGYTVRGSVRNLSKADKVRATLAEAGADVSRLEFVALDLLGDEGWTEAMAGVRFLQHTASPFVLETPKDPDDLIRPAVEGTRRAITAALGANVERVVLTSSIAAIQYGHSDYSRALTEADWTNIGSPTTGAYPKSKTLAEREAWALMEAAGRGDDLAVINPAAIFGPLLDEDPGTSSTLVRRLLDGKLPAVPKLALSVIDVRDVAALQVDAMTNPAARGQRCIASEGTYYMADLGKMLRPAFPDRRVPTAQLPNWVIRIVALFDRDVRDNMHEMGTMKRLDGTRGGERLGRPLISAAEATIATGKSLVEHKLV
;
A
#
# COMPACT_ATOMS: atom_id res chain seq x y z
N MET A 1 22.92 -12.62 -17.59
CA MET A 1 21.91 -13.19 -16.66
C MET A 1 20.90 -12.08 -16.40
N ALA A 2 19.60 -12.41 -16.24
CA ALA A 2 18.60 -11.42 -15.89
C ALA A 2 18.87 -10.86 -14.47
N ASP A 3 18.64 -9.55 -14.28
CA ASP A 3 18.81 -8.90 -12.98
C ASP A 3 17.86 -9.51 -11.95
N ARG A 4 18.37 -9.77 -10.74
CA ARG A 4 17.59 -10.35 -9.64
C ARG A 4 17.03 -9.25 -8.77
N VAL A 5 15.73 -9.34 -8.50
CA VAL A 5 14.98 -8.44 -7.62
C VAL A 5 14.47 -9.23 -6.40
N LEU A 6 14.79 -8.77 -5.21
CA LEU A 6 14.12 -9.28 -4.00
C LEU A 6 12.82 -8.50 -3.79
N VAL A 7 11.70 -9.22 -3.73
CA VAL A 7 10.38 -8.65 -3.38
C VAL A 7 9.99 -9.18 -2.00
N THR A 8 10.02 -8.33 -0.98
CA THR A 8 9.54 -8.73 0.33
C THR A 8 8.01 -8.73 0.36
N GLY A 9 7.43 -9.75 1.00
CA GLY A 9 5.96 -9.85 1.10
C GLY A 9 5.25 -10.17 -0.22
N VAL A 10 5.87 -11.01 -1.05
CA VAL A 10 5.35 -11.41 -2.36
C VAL A 10 3.96 -12.07 -2.32
N SER A 11 3.56 -12.63 -1.18
CA SER A 11 2.24 -13.23 -0.97
C SER A 11 1.14 -12.21 -0.62
N GLY A 12 1.47 -10.94 -0.49
CA GLY A 12 0.47 -9.89 -0.23
C GLY A 12 -0.07 -9.27 -1.52
N PHE A 13 -1.18 -8.55 -1.42
CA PHE A 13 -1.88 -7.95 -2.56
C PHE A 13 -0.96 -7.15 -3.49
N LEU A 14 -0.25 -6.14 -2.96
CA LEU A 14 0.69 -5.35 -3.76
C LEU A 14 1.92 -6.15 -4.18
N GLY A 15 2.50 -6.95 -3.26
CA GLY A 15 3.71 -7.72 -3.54
C GLY A 15 3.53 -8.72 -4.70
N GLY A 16 2.35 -9.34 -4.80
CA GLY A 16 1.97 -10.20 -5.92
C GLY A 16 1.95 -9.45 -7.26
N HIS A 17 1.32 -8.27 -7.31
CA HIS A 17 1.28 -7.45 -8.53
C HIS A 17 2.67 -6.92 -8.93
N VAL A 18 3.52 -6.55 -7.97
CA VAL A 18 4.91 -6.17 -8.24
C VAL A 18 5.68 -7.33 -8.83
N ALA A 19 5.57 -8.53 -8.23
CA ALA A 19 6.23 -9.72 -8.74
C ALA A 19 5.74 -10.09 -10.15
N LEU A 20 4.42 -10.01 -10.41
CA LEU A 20 3.83 -10.23 -11.73
C LEU A 20 4.44 -9.32 -12.79
N GLN A 21 4.50 -8.01 -12.52
CA GLN A 21 5.06 -7.06 -13.48
C GLN A 21 6.57 -7.24 -13.68
N LEU A 22 7.33 -7.56 -12.63
CA LEU A 22 8.76 -7.83 -12.73
C LEU A 22 9.05 -9.08 -13.57
N LEU A 23 8.31 -10.18 -13.36
CA LEU A 23 8.45 -11.40 -14.15
C LEU A 23 8.14 -11.14 -15.62
N ASN A 24 7.06 -10.40 -15.91
CA ASN A 24 6.66 -10.02 -17.26
C ASN A 24 7.68 -9.06 -17.93
N ALA A 25 8.38 -8.24 -17.14
CA ALA A 25 9.48 -7.39 -17.62
C ALA A 25 10.82 -8.14 -17.80
N GLY A 26 10.88 -9.43 -17.48
CA GLY A 26 12.05 -10.27 -17.71
C GLY A 26 13.03 -10.39 -16.54
N TYR A 27 12.72 -9.82 -15.38
CA TYR A 27 13.55 -9.97 -14.17
C TYR A 27 13.46 -11.36 -13.57
N THR A 28 14.51 -11.75 -12.84
CA THR A 28 14.43 -12.87 -11.90
C THR A 28 13.91 -12.33 -10.58
N VAL A 29 12.81 -12.90 -10.07
CA VAL A 29 12.19 -12.48 -8.82
C VAL A 29 12.52 -13.47 -7.71
N ARG A 30 13.10 -12.98 -6.62
CA ARG A 30 13.19 -13.68 -5.35
C ARG A 30 12.09 -13.14 -4.44
N GLY A 31 11.02 -13.92 -4.26
CA GLY A 31 9.90 -13.55 -3.41
C GLY A 31 10.13 -13.98 -1.96
N SER A 32 10.01 -13.07 -0.99
CA SER A 32 10.03 -13.49 0.41
C SER A 32 8.64 -13.83 0.93
N VAL A 33 8.56 -14.91 1.66
CA VAL A 33 7.38 -15.36 2.42
C VAL A 33 7.80 -15.70 3.86
N ARG A 34 6.90 -15.51 4.84
CA ARG A 34 7.20 -15.90 6.24
C ARG A 34 7.33 -17.42 6.40
N ASN A 35 6.59 -18.18 5.60
CA ASN A 35 6.63 -19.63 5.59
C ASN A 35 6.64 -20.13 4.14
N LEU A 36 7.64 -20.96 3.80
CA LEU A 36 7.80 -21.52 2.46
C LEU A 36 6.62 -22.41 2.02
N SER A 37 5.78 -22.87 2.95
CA SER A 37 4.53 -23.59 2.60
C SER A 37 3.57 -22.76 1.76
N LYS A 38 3.72 -21.42 1.73
CA LYS A 38 2.95 -20.53 0.87
C LYS A 38 3.50 -20.39 -0.56
N ALA A 39 4.71 -20.88 -0.81
CA ALA A 39 5.43 -20.68 -2.07
C ALA A 39 4.66 -21.23 -3.28
N ASP A 40 4.13 -22.46 -3.15
CA ASP A 40 3.40 -23.11 -4.25
C ASP A 40 2.11 -22.38 -4.59
N LYS A 41 1.38 -21.91 -3.57
CA LYS A 41 0.17 -21.08 -3.79
C LYS A 41 0.52 -19.80 -4.55
N VAL A 42 1.55 -19.05 -4.10
CA VAL A 42 1.97 -17.79 -4.75
C VAL A 42 2.44 -18.07 -6.19
N ARG A 43 3.17 -19.16 -6.42
CA ARG A 43 3.61 -19.56 -7.77
C ARG A 43 2.41 -19.83 -8.69
N ALA A 44 1.44 -20.60 -8.20
CA ALA A 44 0.21 -20.92 -8.96
C ALA A 44 -0.57 -19.63 -9.28
N THR A 45 -0.80 -18.76 -8.30
CA THR A 45 -1.48 -17.47 -8.47
C THR A 45 -0.82 -16.61 -9.56
N LEU A 46 0.53 -16.50 -9.54
CA LEU A 46 1.24 -15.70 -10.53
C LEU A 46 1.23 -16.35 -11.92
N ALA A 47 1.29 -17.68 -11.99
CA ALA A 47 1.15 -18.41 -13.25
C ALA A 47 -0.24 -18.24 -13.87
N GLU A 48 -1.32 -18.33 -13.08
CA GLU A 48 -2.70 -18.07 -13.50
C GLU A 48 -2.88 -16.63 -13.99
N ALA A 49 -2.16 -15.68 -13.38
CA ALA A 49 -2.12 -14.28 -13.84
C ALA A 49 -1.25 -14.06 -15.09
N GLY A 50 -0.66 -15.10 -15.67
CA GLY A 50 0.08 -15.09 -16.93
C GLY A 50 1.58 -14.79 -16.79
N ALA A 51 2.18 -14.90 -15.60
CA ALA A 51 3.61 -14.70 -15.42
C ALA A 51 4.43 -15.96 -15.83
N ASP A 52 5.62 -15.75 -16.39
CA ASP A 52 6.63 -16.79 -16.51
C ASP A 52 7.29 -17.03 -15.15
N VAL A 53 6.75 -18.01 -14.42
CA VAL A 53 7.21 -18.37 -13.07
C VAL A 53 8.49 -19.22 -13.04
N SER A 54 9.11 -19.51 -14.20
CA SER A 54 10.42 -20.20 -14.26
C SER A 54 11.53 -19.37 -13.63
N ARG A 55 11.35 -18.04 -13.55
CA ARG A 55 12.27 -17.07 -12.95
C ARG A 55 11.86 -16.62 -11.55
N LEU A 56 10.94 -17.34 -10.90
CA LEU A 56 10.48 -17.07 -9.53
C LEU A 56 11.12 -18.04 -8.55
N GLU A 57 11.89 -17.51 -7.62
CA GLU A 57 12.45 -18.22 -6.47
C GLU A 57 11.84 -17.70 -5.17
N PHE A 58 11.89 -18.51 -4.11
CA PHE A 58 11.36 -18.09 -2.80
C PHE A 58 12.41 -18.19 -1.71
N VAL A 59 12.27 -17.31 -0.71
CA VAL A 59 13.07 -17.31 0.51
C VAL A 59 12.18 -17.06 1.71
N ALA A 60 12.48 -17.71 2.83
CA ALA A 60 11.80 -17.42 4.08
C ALA A 60 12.41 -16.17 4.71
N LEU A 61 11.59 -15.16 5.02
CA LEU A 61 11.97 -13.97 5.77
C LEU A 61 10.86 -13.55 6.72
N ASP A 62 11.25 -13.26 7.95
CA ASP A 62 10.40 -12.58 8.91
C ASP A 62 10.92 -11.14 9.13
N LEU A 63 10.03 -10.16 9.04
CA LEU A 63 10.37 -8.76 9.36
C LEU A 63 10.77 -8.57 10.82
N LEU A 64 10.34 -9.46 11.71
CA LEU A 64 10.61 -9.41 13.14
C LEU A 64 11.87 -10.20 13.53
N GLY A 65 12.45 -10.97 12.61
CA GLY A 65 13.67 -11.78 12.81
C GLY A 65 14.86 -11.24 12.06
N ASP A 66 16.05 -11.51 12.57
CA ASP A 66 17.31 -11.07 11.95
C ASP A 66 17.88 -12.12 10.97
N GLU A 67 17.33 -13.33 11.00
CA GLU A 67 17.82 -14.45 10.21
C GLU A 67 17.39 -14.38 8.74
N GLY A 68 18.21 -14.91 7.84
CA GLY A 68 17.89 -15.10 6.42
C GLY A 68 18.08 -13.89 5.53
N TRP A 69 18.29 -12.67 6.09
CA TRP A 69 18.41 -11.45 5.30
C TRP A 69 19.65 -11.43 4.40
N THR A 70 20.78 -11.90 4.89
CA THR A 70 22.04 -11.96 4.12
C THR A 70 21.88 -12.88 2.91
N GLU A 71 21.33 -14.05 3.12
CA GLU A 71 21.09 -15.06 2.07
C GLU A 71 20.04 -14.56 1.07
N ALA A 72 18.99 -13.89 1.56
CA ALA A 72 17.96 -13.32 0.71
C ALA A 72 18.51 -12.23 -0.21
N MET A 73 19.48 -11.43 0.24
CA MET A 73 20.11 -10.37 -0.54
C MET A 73 21.24 -10.87 -1.46
N ALA A 74 21.68 -12.11 -1.35
CA ALA A 74 22.79 -12.62 -2.17
C ALA A 74 22.50 -12.53 -3.68
N GLY A 75 23.30 -11.76 -4.42
CA GLY A 75 23.17 -11.52 -5.84
C GLY A 75 21.94 -10.70 -6.28
N VAL A 76 21.28 -10.02 -5.33
CA VAL A 76 20.18 -9.10 -5.60
C VAL A 76 20.73 -7.77 -6.10
N ARG A 77 20.19 -7.28 -7.23
CA ARG A 77 20.49 -5.96 -7.76
C ARG A 77 19.56 -4.89 -7.20
N PHE A 78 18.26 -5.22 -7.06
CA PHE A 78 17.23 -4.30 -6.59
C PHE A 78 16.42 -4.91 -5.46
N LEU A 79 16.08 -4.10 -4.45
CA LEU A 79 15.14 -4.47 -3.39
C LEU A 79 13.80 -3.74 -3.60
N GLN A 80 12.72 -4.51 -3.68
CA GLN A 80 11.33 -4.06 -3.58
C GLN A 80 10.82 -4.40 -2.18
N HIS A 81 10.85 -3.43 -1.28
CA HIS A 81 10.39 -3.62 0.09
C HIS A 81 8.90 -3.29 0.20
N THR A 82 8.03 -4.28 -0.09
CA THR A 82 6.58 -4.13 -0.01
C THR A 82 5.98 -4.68 1.29
N ALA A 83 6.72 -5.54 1.98
CA ALA A 83 6.28 -6.10 3.25
C ALA A 83 6.18 -5.02 4.34
N SER A 84 5.12 -5.04 5.08
CA SER A 84 4.94 -4.23 6.29
C SER A 84 4.12 -5.03 7.29
N PRO A 85 4.45 -4.99 8.59
CA PRO A 85 3.56 -5.50 9.60
C PRO A 85 2.23 -4.75 9.50
N PHE A 86 1.15 -5.48 9.40
CA PHE A 86 -0.18 -4.92 9.39
C PHE A 86 -1.05 -5.68 10.38
N VAL A 87 -1.77 -4.93 11.21
CA VAL A 87 -2.78 -5.46 12.11
C VAL A 87 -4.16 -4.93 11.70
N LEU A 88 -5.16 -5.80 11.69
CA LEU A 88 -6.54 -5.45 11.32
C LEU A 88 -7.23 -4.58 12.38
N GLU A 89 -6.83 -4.75 13.63
CA GLU A 89 -7.39 -4.01 14.76
C GLU A 89 -6.37 -3.00 15.28
N THR A 90 -6.85 -1.85 15.70
CA THR A 90 -6.00 -0.85 16.36
C THR A 90 -5.45 -1.43 17.66
N PRO A 91 -4.13 -1.61 17.82
CA PRO A 91 -3.57 -2.18 19.03
C PRO A 91 -3.84 -1.27 20.23
N LYS A 92 -3.86 -1.86 21.43
CA LYS A 92 -4.02 -1.10 22.67
C LYS A 92 -2.79 -0.23 22.94
N ASP A 93 -1.62 -0.77 22.65
CA ASP A 93 -0.35 -0.05 22.69
C ASP A 93 0.07 0.32 21.26
N PRO A 94 0.23 1.61 20.93
CA PRO A 94 0.72 2.04 19.62
C PRO A 94 2.07 1.40 19.23
N ASP A 95 2.93 1.08 20.19
CA ASP A 95 4.24 0.48 19.95
C ASP A 95 4.16 -0.95 19.42
N ASP A 96 3.06 -1.67 19.63
CA ASP A 96 2.82 -2.99 19.03
C ASP A 96 2.74 -2.93 17.50
N LEU A 97 2.50 -1.74 16.94
CA LEU A 97 2.50 -1.49 15.49
C LEU A 97 3.74 -0.71 15.03
N ILE A 98 4.16 0.29 15.81
CA ILE A 98 5.24 1.20 15.43
C ILE A 98 6.58 0.47 15.41
N ARG A 99 6.94 -0.21 16.51
CA ARG A 99 8.23 -0.90 16.63
C ARG A 99 8.43 -1.96 15.54
N PRO A 100 7.50 -2.90 15.27
CA PRO A 100 7.68 -3.88 14.21
C PRO A 100 7.86 -3.25 12.82
N ALA A 101 7.17 -2.13 12.53
CA ALA A 101 7.30 -1.44 11.24
C ALA A 101 8.67 -0.81 11.08
N VAL A 102 9.18 -0.12 12.10
CA VAL A 102 10.50 0.54 12.09
C VAL A 102 11.62 -0.50 12.04
N GLU A 103 11.57 -1.53 12.89
CA GLU A 103 12.59 -2.57 12.95
C GLU A 103 12.64 -3.42 11.69
N GLY A 104 11.46 -3.77 11.12
CA GLY A 104 11.40 -4.50 9.86
C GLY A 104 12.02 -3.72 8.70
N THR A 105 11.73 -2.42 8.62
CA THR A 105 12.37 -1.51 7.65
C THR A 105 13.88 -1.41 7.88
N ARG A 106 14.32 -1.25 9.14
CA ARG A 106 15.75 -1.22 9.48
C ARG A 106 16.47 -2.47 9.00
N ARG A 107 15.93 -3.66 9.23
CA ARG A 107 16.52 -4.94 8.77
C ARG A 107 16.66 -4.98 7.27
N ALA A 108 15.60 -4.64 6.54
CA ALA A 108 15.61 -4.65 5.08
C ALA A 108 16.66 -3.69 4.51
N ILE A 109 16.72 -2.46 5.01
CA ILE A 109 17.68 -1.44 4.55
C ILE A 109 19.11 -1.82 4.92
N THR A 110 19.36 -2.26 6.17
CA THR A 110 20.69 -2.70 6.61
C THR A 110 21.20 -3.87 5.77
N ALA A 111 20.35 -4.86 5.47
CA ALA A 111 20.71 -5.97 4.62
C ALA A 111 20.99 -5.54 3.17
N ALA A 112 20.21 -4.61 2.63
CA ALA A 112 20.42 -4.06 1.29
C ALA A 112 21.74 -3.28 1.18
N LEU A 113 22.06 -2.49 2.22
CA LEU A 113 23.35 -1.79 2.30
C LEU A 113 24.51 -2.77 2.40
N GLY A 114 24.42 -3.79 3.25
CA GLY A 114 25.44 -4.84 3.41
C GLY A 114 25.70 -5.64 2.14
N ALA A 115 24.68 -5.88 1.33
CA ALA A 115 24.77 -6.56 0.04
C ALA A 115 25.09 -5.63 -1.14
N ASN A 116 25.26 -4.33 -0.89
CA ASN A 116 25.50 -3.31 -1.91
C ASN A 116 24.44 -3.31 -3.04
N VAL A 117 23.18 -3.48 -2.68
CA VAL A 117 22.03 -3.41 -3.60
C VAL A 117 22.01 -2.06 -4.30
N GLU A 118 21.86 -2.03 -5.64
CA GLU A 118 21.96 -0.80 -6.43
C GLU A 118 20.86 0.21 -6.11
N ARG A 119 19.61 -0.27 -5.95
CA ARG A 119 18.46 0.57 -5.63
C ARG A 119 17.51 -0.14 -4.66
N VAL A 120 17.06 0.60 -3.68
CA VAL A 120 15.96 0.20 -2.79
C VAL A 120 14.70 0.98 -3.17
N VAL A 121 13.60 0.27 -3.40
CA VAL A 121 12.28 0.87 -3.55
C VAL A 121 11.43 0.47 -2.36
N LEU A 122 11.08 1.45 -1.54
CA LEU A 122 10.30 1.27 -0.32
C LEU A 122 8.82 1.58 -0.57
N THR A 123 7.95 0.66 -0.23
CA THR A 123 6.51 0.94 -0.13
C THR A 123 6.20 1.55 1.24
N SER A 124 6.02 2.86 1.25
CA SER A 124 5.50 3.59 2.40
C SER A 124 3.97 3.72 2.32
N SER A 125 3.42 4.88 2.57
CA SER A 125 1.99 5.18 2.47
C SER A 125 1.77 6.68 2.46
N ILE A 126 0.66 7.15 1.89
CA ILE A 126 0.17 8.51 2.14
C ILE A 126 -0.06 8.79 3.63
N ALA A 127 -0.16 7.75 4.45
CA ALA A 127 -0.23 7.90 5.90
C ALA A 127 1.04 8.53 6.51
N ALA A 128 2.18 8.50 5.81
CA ALA A 128 3.38 9.23 6.19
C ALA A 128 3.35 10.72 5.77
N ILE A 129 2.30 11.15 5.07
CA ILE A 129 2.17 12.49 4.49
C ILE A 129 1.00 13.27 5.09
N GLN A 130 -0.19 12.67 5.20
CA GLN A 130 -1.46 13.38 5.24
C GLN A 130 -2.09 13.62 6.62
N TYR A 131 -1.47 13.20 7.72
CA TYR A 131 -2.11 13.28 9.04
C TYR A 131 -1.52 14.36 9.94
N GLY A 132 -2.37 14.89 10.83
CA GLY A 132 -1.97 15.80 11.91
C GLY A 132 -1.61 17.21 11.45
N HIS A 133 -1.97 17.62 10.22
CA HIS A 133 -1.82 19.01 9.79
C HIS A 133 -2.94 19.88 10.36
N SER A 134 -2.65 21.16 10.55
CA SER A 134 -3.62 22.17 10.98
C SER A 134 -4.44 22.76 9.81
N ASP A 135 -3.92 22.62 8.58
CA ASP A 135 -4.54 23.16 7.37
C ASP A 135 -4.52 22.12 6.23
N TYR A 136 -5.69 21.93 5.61
CA TYR A 136 -5.91 21.07 4.44
C TYR A 136 -6.52 21.87 3.27
N SER A 137 -6.35 23.19 3.24
CA SER A 137 -6.87 24.06 2.16
C SER A 137 -6.16 23.82 0.82
N ARG A 138 -4.88 23.46 0.86
CA ARG A 138 -4.10 23.04 -0.30
C ARG A 138 -3.99 21.52 -0.44
N ALA A 139 -3.61 21.04 -1.62
CA ALA A 139 -3.16 19.66 -1.77
C ALA A 139 -1.81 19.47 -1.06
N LEU A 140 -1.65 18.31 -0.41
CA LEU A 140 -0.38 17.90 0.17
C LEU A 140 0.49 17.26 -0.91
N THR A 141 1.79 17.43 -0.79
CA THR A 141 2.80 17.01 -1.74
C THR A 141 3.81 16.05 -1.09
N GLU A 142 4.77 15.57 -1.84
CA GLU A 142 5.85 14.72 -1.33
C GLU A 142 6.77 15.45 -0.33
N ALA A 143 6.74 16.77 -0.28
CA ALA A 143 7.49 17.55 0.73
C ALA A 143 6.84 17.51 2.13
N ASP A 144 5.54 17.17 2.18
CA ASP A 144 4.80 17.13 3.43
C ASP A 144 5.07 15.83 4.21
N TRP A 145 5.05 15.96 5.53
CA TRP A 145 5.17 14.83 6.46
C TRP A 145 4.04 14.85 7.47
N THR A 146 3.48 13.70 7.75
CA THR A 146 2.55 13.53 8.87
C THR A 146 3.15 14.08 10.16
N ASN A 147 2.38 14.92 10.85
CA ASN A 147 2.75 15.41 12.17
C ASN A 147 2.49 14.34 13.23
N ILE A 148 3.52 13.58 13.58
CA ILE A 148 3.45 12.50 14.59
C ILE A 148 3.19 13.01 16.02
N GLY A 149 3.43 14.29 16.29
CA GLY A 149 3.15 14.93 17.58
C GLY A 149 1.70 15.38 17.75
N SER A 150 0.90 15.37 16.68
CA SER A 150 -0.51 15.72 16.78
C SER A 150 -1.30 14.67 17.58
N PRO A 151 -2.18 15.09 18.49
CA PRO A 151 -3.03 14.18 19.25
C PRO A 151 -4.03 13.40 18.38
N THR A 152 -4.31 13.89 17.16
CA THR A 152 -5.19 13.23 16.19
C THR A 152 -4.48 12.21 15.31
N THR A 153 -3.15 12.10 15.40
CA THR A 153 -2.38 11.14 14.60
C THR A 153 -2.34 9.78 15.28
N GLY A 154 -3.05 8.81 14.72
CA GLY A 154 -3.15 7.45 15.24
C GLY A 154 -1.87 6.62 15.07
N ALA A 155 -1.86 5.39 15.60
CA ALA A 155 -0.71 4.49 15.57
C ALA A 155 -0.23 4.14 14.15
N TYR A 156 -1.15 3.87 13.23
CA TYR A 156 -0.80 3.49 11.86
C TYR A 156 -0.08 4.62 11.10
N PRO A 157 -0.57 5.88 11.04
CA PRO A 157 0.21 6.98 10.46
C PRO A 157 1.57 7.19 11.12
N LYS A 158 1.66 7.06 12.46
CA LYS A 158 2.94 7.15 13.17
C LYS A 158 3.90 6.04 12.73
N SER A 159 3.43 4.80 12.65
CA SER A 159 4.26 3.66 12.25
C SER A 159 4.83 3.83 10.83
N LYS A 160 4.00 4.26 9.87
CA LYS A 160 4.44 4.51 8.49
C LYS A 160 5.42 5.67 8.38
N THR A 161 5.16 6.76 9.10
CA THR A 161 6.05 7.92 9.12
C THR A 161 7.41 7.58 9.70
N LEU A 162 7.44 6.89 10.83
CA LEU A 162 8.70 6.54 11.51
C LEU A 162 9.49 5.50 10.72
N ALA A 163 8.83 4.49 10.14
CA ALA A 163 9.48 3.50 9.30
C ALA A 163 10.10 4.13 8.03
N GLU A 164 9.40 5.06 7.38
CA GLU A 164 9.95 5.77 6.22
C GLU A 164 11.12 6.66 6.60
N ARG A 165 11.02 7.41 7.70
CA ARG A 165 12.13 8.24 8.21
C ARG A 165 13.36 7.42 8.57
N GLU A 166 13.15 6.22 9.14
CA GLU A 166 14.25 5.29 9.45
C GLU A 166 14.98 4.84 8.17
N ALA A 167 14.22 4.53 7.10
CA ALA A 167 14.84 4.17 5.82
C ALA A 167 15.70 5.31 5.26
N TRP A 168 15.18 6.54 5.26
CA TRP A 168 15.94 7.72 4.83
C TRP A 168 17.20 7.92 5.68
N ALA A 169 17.06 7.88 7.02
CA ALA A 169 18.18 8.08 7.93
C ALA A 169 19.32 7.08 7.71
N LEU A 170 18.99 5.80 7.51
CA LEU A 170 20.00 4.76 7.28
C LEU A 170 20.69 4.93 5.92
N MET A 171 19.93 5.23 4.87
CA MET A 171 20.50 5.42 3.53
C MET A 171 21.35 6.69 3.44
N GLU A 172 20.93 7.78 4.07
CA GLU A 172 21.70 9.03 4.17
C GLU A 172 22.97 8.84 4.97
N ALA A 173 22.90 8.17 6.12
CA ALA A 173 24.08 7.86 6.94
C ALA A 173 25.14 7.03 6.21
N ALA A 174 24.70 6.18 5.27
CA ALA A 174 25.57 5.40 4.39
C ALA A 174 26.06 6.20 3.16
N GLY A 175 25.68 7.46 2.98
CA GLY A 175 25.99 8.26 1.79
C GLY A 175 25.25 7.80 0.55
N ARG A 176 24.15 7.06 0.71
CA ARG A 176 23.38 6.40 -0.37
C ARG A 176 21.92 6.86 -0.43
N GLY A 177 21.61 8.05 0.06
CA GLY A 177 20.26 8.62 0.03
C GLY A 177 19.64 8.59 -1.38
N ASP A 178 20.42 8.89 -2.42
CA ASP A 178 19.99 8.82 -3.81
C ASP A 178 19.62 7.41 -4.30
N ASP A 179 20.05 6.37 -3.62
CA ASP A 179 19.72 4.99 -3.98
C ASP A 179 18.42 4.49 -3.33
N LEU A 180 17.74 5.34 -2.58
CA LEU A 180 16.38 5.10 -2.07
C LEU A 180 15.35 5.80 -2.96
N ALA A 181 14.31 5.07 -3.31
CA ALA A 181 13.07 5.62 -3.87
C ALA A 181 11.90 5.18 -2.98
N VAL A 182 10.98 6.09 -2.69
CA VAL A 182 9.83 5.78 -1.83
C VAL A 182 8.54 6.01 -2.59
N ILE A 183 7.69 4.99 -2.63
CA ILE A 183 6.34 5.11 -3.13
C ILE A 183 5.40 5.22 -1.94
N ASN A 184 4.53 6.24 -1.95
CA ASN A 184 3.53 6.53 -0.93
C ASN A 184 2.12 6.27 -1.49
N PRO A 185 1.63 5.01 -1.51
CA PRO A 185 0.32 4.70 -2.05
C PRO A 185 -0.80 5.25 -1.18
N ALA A 186 -1.88 5.65 -1.85
CA ALA A 186 -3.21 5.83 -1.31
C ALA A 186 -3.88 4.47 -0.98
N ALA A 187 -5.18 4.45 -0.69
CA ALA A 187 -5.91 3.20 -0.58
C ALA A 187 -5.83 2.44 -1.90
N ILE A 188 -5.21 1.26 -1.86
CA ILE A 188 -4.92 0.48 -3.06
C ILE A 188 -6.13 -0.38 -3.39
N PHE A 189 -6.75 -0.11 -4.55
CA PHE A 189 -7.82 -0.89 -5.16
C PHE A 189 -7.32 -1.57 -6.43
N GLY A 190 -8.15 -2.40 -7.05
CA GLY A 190 -7.82 -3.09 -8.30
C GLY A 190 -8.13 -4.58 -8.25
N PRO A 191 -7.80 -5.34 -9.29
CA PRO A 191 -8.08 -6.75 -9.35
C PRO A 191 -7.27 -7.52 -8.30
N LEU A 192 -7.94 -8.47 -7.63
CA LEU A 192 -7.28 -9.44 -6.74
C LEU A 192 -6.63 -10.54 -7.58
N LEU A 193 -5.47 -10.99 -7.17
CA LEU A 193 -4.81 -12.15 -7.78
C LEU A 193 -5.23 -13.47 -7.11
N ASP A 194 -5.69 -13.41 -5.87
CA ASP A 194 -6.18 -14.57 -5.11
C ASP A 194 -7.27 -14.15 -4.10
N GLU A 195 -7.62 -15.06 -3.20
CA GLU A 195 -8.67 -14.86 -2.19
C GLU A 195 -8.30 -13.89 -1.05
N ASP A 196 -7.05 -13.42 -0.97
CA ASP A 196 -6.62 -12.44 0.03
C ASP A 196 -6.93 -11.02 -0.47
N PRO A 197 -8.01 -10.40 0.01
CA PRO A 197 -8.43 -9.10 -0.51
C PRO A 197 -7.53 -7.94 -0.08
N GLY A 198 -6.59 -8.20 0.83
CA GLY A 198 -5.87 -7.10 1.48
C GLY A 198 -6.81 -6.17 2.25
N THR A 199 -6.25 -5.13 2.85
CA THR A 199 -7.01 -4.27 3.77
C THR A 199 -7.95 -3.31 3.07
N SER A 200 -7.47 -2.63 2.02
CA SER A 200 -8.26 -1.58 1.34
C SER A 200 -9.49 -2.16 0.63
N SER A 201 -9.38 -3.36 0.07
CA SER A 201 -10.49 -4.03 -0.61
C SER A 201 -11.64 -4.40 0.33
N THR A 202 -11.37 -4.51 1.65
CA THR A 202 -12.41 -4.68 2.67
C THR A 202 -13.43 -3.54 2.65
N LEU A 203 -13.00 -2.32 2.29
CA LEU A 203 -13.92 -1.19 2.15
C LEU A 203 -14.89 -1.41 0.99
N VAL A 204 -14.39 -1.81 -0.19
CA VAL A 204 -15.23 -2.13 -1.35
C VAL A 204 -16.16 -3.30 -1.04
N ARG A 205 -15.66 -4.32 -0.34
CA ARG A 205 -16.46 -5.43 0.16
C ARG A 205 -17.63 -4.95 1.02
N ARG A 206 -17.38 -4.06 2.00
CA ARG A 206 -18.44 -3.49 2.87
C ARG A 206 -19.47 -2.70 2.06
N LEU A 207 -19.09 -2.02 0.98
CA LEU A 207 -20.03 -1.33 0.10
C LEU A 207 -20.89 -2.30 -0.71
N LEU A 208 -20.36 -3.49 -1.06
CA LEU A 208 -21.06 -4.51 -1.85
C LEU A 208 -21.92 -5.46 -1.01
N ASP A 209 -21.66 -5.59 0.29
CA ASP A 209 -22.40 -6.47 1.23
C ASP A 209 -23.88 -6.10 1.39
N GLY A 210 -24.30 -4.92 0.96
CA GLY A 210 -25.69 -4.47 1.01
C GLY A 210 -26.24 -4.21 2.41
N LYS A 211 -25.39 -4.27 3.45
CA LYS A 211 -25.79 -4.13 4.87
C LYS A 211 -25.91 -2.67 5.30
N LEU A 212 -25.23 -1.76 4.59
CA LEU A 212 -25.19 -0.34 4.92
C LEU A 212 -26.25 0.42 4.11
N PRO A 213 -27.21 1.12 4.74
CA PRO A 213 -28.19 1.94 4.02
C PRO A 213 -27.56 3.23 3.48
N ALA A 214 -26.52 3.72 4.13
CA ALA A 214 -25.76 4.92 3.78
C ALA A 214 -24.35 4.83 4.40
N VAL A 215 -23.42 5.67 3.97
CA VAL A 215 -22.02 5.68 4.41
C VAL A 215 -21.65 6.98 5.11
N PRO A 216 -20.64 6.97 6.01
CA PRO A 216 -20.17 8.20 6.65
C PRO A 216 -19.58 9.17 5.62
N LYS A 217 -19.56 10.46 5.95
CA LYS A 217 -18.89 11.49 5.16
C LYS A 217 -17.38 11.42 5.39
N LEU A 218 -16.78 10.29 5.00
CA LEU A 218 -15.35 10.03 5.06
C LEU A 218 -14.78 10.09 3.65
N ALA A 219 -13.71 10.87 3.48
CA ALA A 219 -12.96 10.95 2.23
C ALA A 219 -11.70 10.07 2.31
N LEU A 220 -11.39 9.43 1.20
CA LEU A 220 -10.14 8.68 1.06
C LEU A 220 -9.57 8.87 -0.34
N SER A 221 -8.25 8.90 -0.41
CA SER A 221 -7.52 8.89 -1.67
C SER A 221 -7.37 7.46 -2.16
N VAL A 222 -7.43 7.27 -3.47
CA VAL A 222 -7.48 5.95 -4.14
C VAL A 222 -6.39 5.86 -5.20
N ILE A 223 -5.88 4.66 -5.40
CA ILE A 223 -4.95 4.29 -6.48
C ILE A 223 -5.19 2.85 -6.92
N ASP A 224 -4.98 2.56 -8.20
CA ASP A 224 -5.02 1.18 -8.69
C ASP A 224 -3.71 0.45 -8.38
N VAL A 225 -3.81 -0.81 -7.96
CA VAL A 225 -2.67 -1.67 -7.64
C VAL A 225 -1.72 -1.86 -8.82
N ARG A 226 -2.25 -1.87 -10.04
CA ARG A 226 -1.44 -2.00 -11.27
C ARG A 226 -0.55 -0.77 -11.49
N ASP A 227 -1.04 0.42 -11.15
CA ASP A 227 -0.25 1.66 -11.20
C ASP A 227 0.77 1.71 -10.08
N VAL A 228 0.41 1.30 -8.86
CA VAL A 228 1.39 1.22 -7.77
C VAL A 228 2.52 0.26 -8.13
N ALA A 229 2.19 -0.92 -8.66
CA ALA A 229 3.19 -1.89 -9.09
C ALA A 229 4.06 -1.35 -10.23
N ALA A 230 3.47 -0.63 -11.21
CA ALA A 230 4.21 0.01 -12.29
C ALA A 230 5.17 1.09 -11.77
N LEU A 231 4.74 1.93 -10.81
CA LEU A 231 5.60 2.93 -10.16
C LEU A 231 6.73 2.28 -9.36
N GLN A 232 6.48 1.14 -8.72
CA GLN A 232 7.49 0.36 -8.00
C GLN A 232 8.56 -0.16 -8.98
N VAL A 233 8.15 -0.70 -10.12
CA VAL A 233 9.08 -1.21 -11.15
C VAL A 233 9.86 -0.06 -11.81
N ASP A 234 9.18 1.03 -12.17
CA ASP A 234 9.80 2.25 -12.70
C ASP A 234 10.88 2.78 -11.76
N ALA A 235 10.60 2.83 -10.45
CA ALA A 235 11.48 3.39 -9.45
C ALA A 235 12.82 2.66 -9.30
N MET A 236 12.95 1.43 -9.79
CA MET A 236 14.22 0.69 -9.75
C MET A 236 15.28 1.32 -10.64
N THR A 237 14.90 1.75 -11.82
CA THR A 237 15.86 2.14 -12.88
C THR A 237 15.71 3.58 -13.34
N ASN A 238 14.58 4.22 -13.12
CA ASN A 238 14.33 5.60 -13.51
C ASN A 238 15.22 6.57 -12.71
N PRO A 239 16.10 7.37 -13.38
CA PRO A 239 16.92 8.36 -12.70
C PRO A 239 16.12 9.39 -11.91
N ALA A 240 14.93 9.77 -12.39
CA ALA A 240 14.06 10.74 -11.72
C ALA A 240 13.45 10.22 -10.40
N ALA A 241 13.62 8.91 -10.11
CA ALA A 241 13.18 8.32 -8.85
C ALA A 241 14.24 8.39 -7.74
N ARG A 242 15.49 8.68 -8.09
CA ARG A 242 16.62 8.69 -7.16
C ARG A 242 16.41 9.71 -6.05
N GLY A 243 16.50 9.26 -4.80
CA GLY A 243 16.35 10.14 -3.64
C GLY A 243 14.97 10.81 -3.55
N GLN A 244 13.92 10.22 -4.15
CA GLN A 244 12.61 10.85 -4.24
C GLN A 244 11.51 10.02 -3.58
N ARG A 245 10.53 10.75 -3.03
CA ARG A 245 9.20 10.25 -2.68
C ARG A 245 8.28 10.39 -3.89
N CYS A 246 7.27 9.55 -3.99
CA CYS A 246 6.24 9.65 -5.03
C CYS A 246 4.88 9.29 -4.43
N ILE A 247 3.98 10.26 -4.40
CA ILE A 247 2.58 10.02 -4.05
C ILE A 247 1.91 9.24 -5.18
N ALA A 248 1.47 8.02 -4.86
CA ALA A 248 0.66 7.20 -5.75
C ALA A 248 -0.82 7.37 -5.38
N SER A 249 -1.47 8.36 -5.98
CA SER A 249 -2.88 8.70 -5.76
C SER A 249 -3.50 9.23 -7.04
N GLU A 250 -4.62 8.64 -7.46
CA GLU A 250 -5.37 9.13 -8.62
C GLU A 250 -6.31 10.28 -8.24
N GLY A 251 -6.86 10.23 -7.04
CA GLY A 251 -7.75 11.27 -6.54
C GLY A 251 -8.29 10.97 -5.15
N THR A 252 -9.01 11.93 -4.58
CA THR A 252 -9.65 11.83 -3.26
C THR A 252 -11.16 11.91 -3.40
N TYR A 253 -11.87 10.92 -2.84
CA TYR A 253 -13.31 10.72 -3.02
C TYR A 253 -13.99 10.47 -1.69
N TYR A 254 -15.25 10.94 -1.52
CA TYR A 254 -16.07 10.48 -0.42
C TYR A 254 -16.52 9.02 -0.64
N MET A 255 -16.73 8.28 0.43
CA MET A 255 -17.23 6.89 0.36
C MET A 255 -18.51 6.76 -0.47
N ALA A 256 -19.41 7.76 -0.40
CA ALA A 256 -20.63 7.79 -1.22
C ALA A 256 -20.33 7.86 -2.73
N ASP A 257 -19.24 8.53 -3.12
CA ASP A 257 -18.85 8.64 -4.53
C ASP A 257 -18.30 7.30 -5.03
N LEU A 258 -17.54 6.57 -4.21
CA LEU A 258 -17.15 5.18 -4.53
C LEU A 258 -18.36 4.27 -4.68
N GLY A 259 -19.38 4.45 -3.82
CA GLY A 259 -20.66 3.75 -3.99
C GLY A 259 -21.37 4.06 -5.32
N LYS A 260 -21.36 5.33 -5.75
CA LYS A 260 -21.89 5.74 -7.06
C LYS A 260 -21.11 5.15 -8.23
N MET A 261 -19.78 4.98 -8.10
CA MET A 261 -18.94 4.32 -9.11
C MET A 261 -19.25 2.81 -9.22
N LEU A 262 -19.48 2.16 -8.09
CA LEU A 262 -19.79 0.72 -8.04
C LEU A 262 -21.20 0.39 -8.55
N ARG A 263 -22.20 1.19 -8.18
CA ARG A 263 -23.61 0.86 -8.38
C ARG A 263 -23.98 0.46 -9.81
N PRO A 264 -23.52 1.13 -10.89
CA PRO A 264 -23.83 0.73 -12.26
C PRO A 264 -23.27 -0.64 -12.67
N ALA A 265 -22.14 -1.05 -12.08
CA ALA A 265 -21.51 -2.34 -12.37
C ALA A 265 -22.10 -3.51 -11.56
N PHE A 266 -22.87 -3.21 -10.51
CA PHE A 266 -23.48 -4.20 -9.60
C PHE A 266 -24.97 -3.87 -9.35
N PRO A 267 -25.83 -3.90 -10.40
CA PRO A 267 -27.23 -3.48 -10.32
C PRO A 267 -28.07 -4.35 -9.36
N ASP A 268 -27.69 -5.61 -9.19
CA ASP A 268 -28.39 -6.57 -8.31
C ASP A 268 -28.00 -6.44 -6.83
N ARG A 269 -27.05 -5.53 -6.50
CA ARG A 269 -26.59 -5.31 -5.13
C ARG A 269 -27.06 -3.96 -4.58
N ARG A 270 -27.32 -3.92 -3.28
CA ARG A 270 -27.70 -2.69 -2.57
C ARG A 270 -26.46 -1.88 -2.19
N VAL A 271 -25.84 -1.21 -3.19
CA VAL A 271 -24.68 -0.37 -2.96
C VAL A 271 -25.11 0.98 -2.38
N PRO A 272 -24.61 1.40 -1.18
CA PRO A 272 -24.96 2.69 -0.59
C PRO A 272 -24.32 3.85 -1.36
N THR A 273 -25.14 4.83 -1.74
CA THR A 273 -24.70 6.04 -2.46
C THR A 273 -25.04 7.34 -1.71
N ALA A 274 -25.74 7.22 -0.59
CA ALA A 274 -26.11 8.33 0.27
C ALA A 274 -25.13 8.48 1.44
N GLN A 275 -24.95 9.72 1.90
CA GLN A 275 -24.16 10.02 3.09
C GLN A 275 -25.04 10.04 4.33
N LEU A 276 -24.55 9.43 5.42
CA LEU A 276 -25.17 9.56 6.73
C LEU A 276 -25.02 11.00 7.25
N PRO A 277 -26.07 11.58 7.82
CA PRO A 277 -25.97 12.84 8.54
C PRO A 277 -24.97 12.75 9.70
N ASN A 278 -24.19 13.80 9.94
CA ASN A 278 -23.16 13.79 10.98
C ASN A 278 -23.70 13.49 12.39
N TRP A 279 -24.96 13.87 12.67
CA TRP A 279 -25.58 13.58 13.97
C TRP A 279 -25.77 12.08 14.23
N VAL A 280 -26.07 11.29 13.16
CA VAL A 280 -26.16 9.82 13.26
C VAL A 280 -24.80 9.24 13.64
N ILE A 281 -23.73 9.69 12.98
CA ILE A 281 -22.37 9.23 13.26
C ILE A 281 -21.96 9.56 14.70
N ARG A 282 -22.37 10.73 15.23
CA ARG A 282 -22.12 11.09 16.64
C ARG A 282 -22.81 10.14 17.61
N ILE A 283 -24.01 9.67 17.28
CA ILE A 283 -24.70 8.67 18.12
C ILE A 283 -23.96 7.33 18.06
N VAL A 284 -23.56 6.86 16.87
CA VAL A 284 -22.78 5.61 16.74
C VAL A 284 -21.47 5.70 17.52
N ALA A 285 -20.79 6.84 17.49
CA ALA A 285 -19.54 7.08 18.22
C ALA A 285 -19.67 6.96 19.76
N LEU A 286 -20.88 7.02 20.31
CA LEU A 286 -21.10 6.78 21.75
C LEU A 286 -20.89 5.29 22.13
N PHE A 287 -21.15 4.39 21.17
CA PHE A 287 -21.14 2.95 21.37
C PHE A 287 -19.97 2.24 20.67
N ASP A 288 -19.36 2.90 19.66
CA ASP A 288 -18.27 2.37 18.86
C ASP A 288 -17.02 3.26 19.04
N ARG A 289 -15.97 2.65 19.62
CA ARG A 289 -14.70 3.33 19.89
C ARG A 289 -13.98 3.73 18.60
N ASP A 290 -13.96 2.85 17.61
CA ASP A 290 -13.25 3.12 16.34
C ASP A 290 -13.89 4.29 15.60
N VAL A 291 -15.23 4.38 15.58
CA VAL A 291 -15.95 5.52 15.03
C VAL A 291 -15.63 6.79 15.80
N ARG A 292 -15.61 6.72 17.13
CA ARG A 292 -15.30 7.87 18.01
C ARG A 292 -13.89 8.40 17.79
N ASP A 293 -12.90 7.51 17.73
CA ASP A 293 -11.50 7.87 17.60
C ASP A 293 -11.21 8.48 16.22
N ASN A 294 -12.02 8.14 15.20
CA ASN A 294 -11.91 8.67 13.84
C ASN A 294 -12.90 9.81 13.51
N MET A 295 -13.63 10.34 14.51
CA MET A 295 -14.59 11.44 14.27
C MET A 295 -13.97 12.70 13.67
N HIS A 296 -12.71 12.99 13.95
CA HIS A 296 -11.97 14.14 13.40
C HIS A 296 -11.70 14.04 11.90
N GLU A 297 -11.79 12.83 11.32
CA GLU A 297 -11.67 12.59 9.88
C GLU A 297 -12.95 12.92 9.11
N MET A 298 -14.10 13.01 9.81
CA MET A 298 -15.40 13.20 9.19
C MET A 298 -15.54 14.58 8.53
N GLY A 299 -15.84 14.59 7.24
CA GLY A 299 -16.04 15.81 6.47
C GLY A 299 -14.76 16.49 6.00
N THR A 300 -13.59 16.08 6.47
CA THR A 300 -12.31 16.62 6.00
C THR A 300 -11.90 15.90 4.72
N MET A 301 -11.53 16.66 3.69
CA MET A 301 -11.00 16.14 2.44
C MET A 301 -9.51 16.49 2.35
N LYS A 302 -8.66 15.50 2.60
CA LYS A 302 -7.20 15.62 2.53
C LYS A 302 -6.75 15.34 1.10
N ARG A 303 -6.71 16.37 0.27
CA ARG A 303 -6.27 16.23 -1.12
C ARG A 303 -4.77 16.01 -1.20
N LEU A 304 -4.36 15.16 -2.12
CA LEU A 304 -2.96 14.84 -2.42
C LEU A 304 -2.65 15.24 -3.86
N ASP A 305 -1.45 15.73 -4.10
CA ASP A 305 -0.93 15.94 -5.45
C ASP A 305 -0.28 14.64 -5.94
N GLY A 306 -1.02 13.88 -6.73
CA GLY A 306 -0.55 12.63 -7.36
C GLY A 306 0.02 12.80 -8.77
N THR A 307 0.21 14.05 -9.23
CA THR A 307 0.64 14.37 -10.61
C THR A 307 1.93 13.65 -11.01
N ARG A 308 2.90 13.60 -10.10
CA ARG A 308 4.19 12.92 -10.31
C ARG A 308 4.03 11.44 -10.69
N GLY A 309 3.03 10.74 -10.15
CA GLY A 309 2.78 9.35 -10.48
C GLY A 309 2.44 9.15 -11.96
N GLY A 310 1.54 9.97 -12.50
CA GLY A 310 1.18 9.95 -13.92
C GLY A 310 2.33 10.36 -14.85
N GLU A 311 3.07 11.40 -14.45
CA GLU A 311 4.25 11.87 -15.20
C GLU A 311 5.32 10.78 -15.31
N ARG A 312 5.62 10.06 -14.22
CA ARG A 312 6.59 8.98 -14.20
C ARG A 312 6.19 7.79 -15.06
N LEU A 313 4.91 7.46 -15.12
CA LEU A 313 4.40 6.39 -15.97
C LEU A 313 4.19 6.83 -17.43
N GLY A 314 4.30 8.14 -17.74
CA GLY A 314 4.08 8.68 -19.08
C GLY A 314 2.63 8.51 -19.56
N ARG A 315 1.68 8.30 -18.65
CA ARG A 315 0.26 8.12 -18.94
C ARG A 315 -0.61 8.52 -17.75
N PRO A 316 -1.89 8.81 -17.95
CA PRO A 316 -2.83 8.95 -16.85
C PRO A 316 -2.87 7.71 -15.95
N LEU A 317 -3.07 7.92 -14.66
CA LEU A 317 -3.34 6.84 -13.72
C LEU A 317 -4.70 6.20 -14.02
N ILE A 318 -4.84 4.92 -13.71
CA ILE A 318 -6.11 4.19 -13.85
C ILE A 318 -7.14 4.85 -12.93
N SER A 319 -8.32 5.17 -13.48
CA SER A 319 -9.34 5.91 -12.74
C SER A 319 -9.83 5.18 -11.49
N ALA A 320 -10.21 5.95 -10.45
CA ALA A 320 -10.79 5.39 -9.22
C ALA A 320 -12.03 4.53 -9.52
N ALA A 321 -12.81 4.90 -10.52
CA ALA A 321 -13.97 4.11 -10.94
C ALA A 321 -13.55 2.72 -11.46
N GLU A 322 -12.56 2.67 -12.36
CA GLU A 322 -12.04 1.40 -12.88
C GLU A 322 -11.42 0.55 -11.77
N ALA A 323 -10.58 1.14 -10.93
CA ALA A 323 -9.93 0.46 -9.80
C ALA A 323 -10.98 -0.14 -8.83
N THR A 324 -11.99 0.66 -8.46
CA THR A 324 -13.05 0.25 -7.52
C THR A 324 -13.92 -0.86 -8.11
N ILE A 325 -14.29 -0.75 -9.39
CA ILE A 325 -15.07 -1.78 -10.10
C ILE A 325 -14.27 -3.07 -10.26
N ALA A 326 -12.97 -2.98 -10.59
CA ALA A 326 -12.09 -4.14 -10.70
C ALA A 326 -11.99 -4.90 -9.37
N THR A 327 -11.82 -4.17 -8.25
CA THR A 327 -11.87 -4.78 -6.92
C THR A 327 -13.20 -5.49 -6.69
N GLY A 328 -14.32 -4.82 -6.99
CA GLY A 328 -15.65 -5.39 -6.78
C GLY A 328 -15.88 -6.67 -7.59
N LYS A 329 -15.44 -6.70 -8.86
CA LYS A 329 -15.53 -7.89 -9.72
C LYS A 329 -14.73 -9.06 -9.16
N SER A 330 -13.47 -8.82 -8.78
CA SER A 330 -12.63 -9.87 -8.18
C SER A 330 -13.20 -10.39 -6.87
N LEU A 331 -13.78 -9.52 -6.02
CA LEU A 331 -14.45 -9.96 -4.79
C LEU A 331 -15.62 -10.90 -5.07
N VAL A 332 -16.38 -10.67 -6.15
CA VAL A 332 -17.47 -11.56 -6.57
C VAL A 332 -16.92 -12.86 -7.16
N GLU A 333 -15.91 -12.80 -8.02
CA GLU A 333 -15.26 -13.96 -8.64
C GLU A 333 -14.69 -14.92 -7.59
N HIS A 334 -14.03 -14.37 -6.56
CA HIS A 334 -13.48 -15.14 -5.44
C HIS A 334 -14.51 -15.46 -4.35
N LYS A 335 -15.81 -15.16 -4.55
CA LYS A 335 -16.91 -15.42 -3.60
C LYS A 335 -16.70 -14.83 -2.20
N LEU A 336 -16.10 -13.64 -2.15
CA LEU A 336 -15.81 -12.90 -0.92
C LEU A 336 -16.94 -11.94 -0.52
N VAL A 337 -17.94 -11.77 -1.39
CA VAL A 337 -19.18 -10.97 -1.18
C VAL A 337 -20.38 -11.66 -1.81
#